data_b07534107aacc780cd6415e98e71589c
#
_entry.id   b07534107aacc780cd6415e98e71589c
#
_cell.length_a   1.000
_cell.length_b   1.000
_cell.length_c   1.000
_cell.angle_alpha   90.00
_cell.angle_beta   90.00
_cell.angle_gamma   90.00
#
_symmetry.space_group_name_H-M   'P 1'
#
loop_
_entity.id
_entity.type
_entity.pdbx_description
1 polymer ?
#
loop_
_entity_poly.entity_id
_entity_poly.type
_entity_poly.pdbx_seq_one_letter_code
_entity_poly.pdbx_strand_id
1 'polypeptide(L)'
;RVFVAGHRGMVGAACVRRLASEDCEILIATREDADLRRQDETEEWVRMAKPDVVIVAAATVGGILANSTRPAEFLYDNLVIESNLIEAAHKAGVAKLLFLGSSCIYPKLAEQPMREDALLTGPLEPTNEWYAIAKIAGIKLCQAYRRQHGSDFISAMPANLYGPGDNFDLQSSHVVPALIRKIDAAKQAGQATAEIWGSGKPKREFLHVDDLADALVYLLKFY
;
A
#
# COMPACT_ATOMS: atom_id res chain seq x y z
N ARG A 1 12.53 10.29 -14.15
CA ARG A 1 12.91 10.09 -12.72
C ARG A 1 11.71 9.60 -11.96
N VAL A 2 11.77 8.40 -11.39
CA VAL A 2 10.65 7.76 -10.68
C VAL A 2 10.97 7.63 -9.19
N PHE A 3 10.22 8.32 -8.33
CA PHE A 3 10.36 8.17 -6.89
C PHE A 3 9.47 7.03 -6.38
N VAL A 4 10.08 6.05 -5.71
CA VAL A 4 9.38 4.96 -5.04
C VAL A 4 9.38 5.21 -3.54
N ALA A 5 8.33 5.87 -3.05
CA ALA A 5 8.13 6.08 -1.62
C ALA A 5 7.78 4.73 -0.95
N GLY A 6 8.56 4.33 0.06
CA GLY A 6 8.39 3.03 0.72
C GLY A 6 9.17 1.87 0.05
N HIS A 7 10.27 2.16 -0.62
CA HIS A 7 11.12 1.22 -1.37
C HIS A 7 11.63 0.00 -0.56
N ARG A 8 11.63 0.06 0.78
CA ARG A 8 12.04 -1.06 1.65
C ARG A 8 10.91 -2.04 1.98
N GLY A 9 9.65 -1.65 1.76
CA GLY A 9 8.49 -2.53 1.93
C GLY A 9 8.36 -3.52 0.77
N MET A 10 7.57 -4.59 0.95
CA MET A 10 7.36 -5.63 -0.05
C MET A 10 6.99 -5.06 -1.43
N VAL A 11 5.99 -4.20 -1.49
CA VAL A 11 5.53 -3.59 -2.76
C VAL A 11 6.54 -2.62 -3.33
N GLY A 12 7.08 -1.70 -2.51
CA GLY A 12 8.08 -0.73 -2.98
C GLY A 12 9.34 -1.40 -3.52
N ALA A 13 9.83 -2.46 -2.86
CA ALA A 13 10.97 -3.24 -3.33
C ALA A 13 10.67 -3.96 -4.65
N ALA A 14 9.46 -4.48 -4.84
CA ALA A 14 9.03 -5.08 -6.10
C ALA A 14 8.98 -4.03 -7.23
N CYS A 15 8.45 -2.82 -6.95
CA CYS A 15 8.47 -1.72 -7.91
C CYS A 15 9.90 -1.33 -8.31
N VAL A 16 10.83 -1.26 -7.35
CA VAL A 16 12.25 -0.98 -7.65
C VAL A 16 12.85 -2.06 -8.54
N ARG A 17 12.61 -3.35 -8.25
CA ARG A 17 13.08 -4.46 -9.10
C ARG A 17 12.52 -4.38 -10.52
N ARG A 18 11.21 -4.10 -10.64
CA ARG A 18 10.55 -4.01 -11.94
C ARG A 18 11.03 -2.79 -12.75
N LEU A 19 11.19 -1.64 -12.10
CA LEU A 19 11.68 -0.43 -12.74
C LEU A 19 13.14 -0.52 -13.20
N ALA A 20 13.94 -1.42 -12.62
CA ALA A 20 15.33 -1.64 -13.06
C ALA A 20 15.46 -2.12 -14.51
N SER A 21 14.39 -2.65 -15.11
CA SER A 21 14.34 -3.01 -16.54
C SER A 21 13.79 -1.89 -17.43
N GLU A 22 13.47 -0.72 -16.88
CA GLU A 22 12.97 0.44 -17.61
C GLU A 22 14.06 1.49 -17.80
N ASP A 23 13.93 2.29 -18.84
CA ASP A 23 14.84 3.43 -19.09
C ASP A 23 14.43 4.62 -18.19
N CYS A 24 14.74 4.52 -16.90
CA CYS A 24 14.43 5.55 -15.92
C CYS A 24 15.44 5.59 -14.76
N GLU A 25 15.60 6.76 -14.16
CA GLU A 25 16.33 6.93 -12.90
C GLU A 25 15.38 6.64 -11.72
N ILE A 26 15.75 5.68 -10.87
CA ILE A 26 14.95 5.32 -9.70
C ILE A 26 15.43 6.15 -8.51
N LEU A 27 14.52 6.91 -7.91
CA LEU A 27 14.75 7.69 -6.70
C LEU A 27 14.15 6.97 -5.49
N ILE A 28 14.91 6.93 -4.41
CA ILE A 28 14.50 6.35 -3.14
C ILE A 28 14.85 7.30 -2.00
N ALA A 29 14.08 7.26 -0.92
CA ALA A 29 14.37 7.98 0.32
C ALA A 29 14.22 7.03 1.51
N THR A 30 15.20 7.05 2.41
CA THR A 30 15.10 6.42 3.72
C THR A 30 14.46 7.39 4.70
N ARG A 31 14.12 6.91 5.91
CA ARG A 31 13.59 7.80 6.96
C ARG A 31 14.64 8.83 7.43
N GLU A 32 15.93 8.55 7.23
CA GLU A 32 17.02 9.47 7.54
C GLU A 32 17.14 10.58 6.49
N ASP A 33 16.76 10.29 5.25
CA ASP A 33 16.72 11.29 4.16
C ASP A 33 15.49 12.20 4.30
N ALA A 34 14.32 11.63 4.63
CA ALA A 34 13.09 12.35 4.91
C ALA A 34 12.09 11.46 5.66
N ASP A 35 11.63 11.87 6.83
CA ASP A 35 10.47 11.24 7.47
C ASP A 35 9.18 11.72 6.78
N LEU A 36 8.57 10.85 5.99
CA LEU A 36 7.36 11.17 5.21
C LEU A 36 6.15 11.58 6.06
N ARG A 37 6.22 11.41 7.39
CA ARG A 37 5.22 11.94 8.34
C ARG A 37 5.43 13.42 8.65
N ARG A 38 6.55 13.99 8.24
CA ARG A 38 6.86 15.39 8.40
C ARG A 38 6.69 16.11 7.08
N GLN A 39 5.77 17.05 7.06
CA GLN A 39 5.42 17.78 5.84
C GLN A 39 6.62 18.55 5.28
N ASP A 40 7.33 19.28 6.13
CA ASP A 40 8.50 20.07 5.77
C ASP A 40 9.61 19.23 5.13
N GLU A 41 9.95 18.09 5.75
CA GLU A 41 10.96 17.18 5.22
C GLU A 41 10.53 16.54 3.89
N THR A 42 9.26 16.13 3.79
CA THR A 42 8.70 15.52 2.57
C THR A 42 8.70 16.54 1.41
N GLU A 43 8.21 17.74 1.63
CA GLU A 43 8.18 18.80 0.62
C GLU A 43 9.59 19.18 0.16
N GLU A 44 10.53 19.34 1.09
CA GLU A 44 11.91 19.69 0.78
C GLU A 44 12.59 18.58 -0.04
N TRP A 45 12.43 17.32 0.37
CA TRP A 45 13.02 16.20 -0.33
C TRP A 45 12.48 16.08 -1.77
N VAL A 46 11.16 16.13 -1.96
CA VAL A 46 10.53 16.05 -3.29
C VAL A 46 10.95 17.23 -4.16
N ARG A 47 11.02 18.42 -3.60
CA ARG A 47 11.50 19.64 -4.30
C ARG A 47 12.94 19.52 -4.78
N MET A 48 13.83 18.93 -3.98
CA MET A 48 15.24 18.71 -4.32
C MET A 48 15.44 17.55 -5.30
N ALA A 49 14.74 16.45 -5.07
CA ALA A 49 14.83 15.26 -5.87
C ALA A 49 14.19 15.39 -7.27
N LYS A 50 13.20 16.29 -7.42
CA LYS A 50 12.50 16.58 -8.70
C LYS A 50 12.09 15.33 -9.46
N PRO A 51 11.26 14.45 -8.86
CA PRO A 51 10.75 13.30 -9.58
C PRO A 51 9.75 13.74 -10.65
N ASP A 52 9.76 13.05 -11.80
CA ASP A 52 8.71 13.18 -12.82
C ASP A 52 7.48 12.35 -12.45
N VAL A 53 7.71 11.20 -11.78
CA VAL A 53 6.68 10.24 -11.38
C VAL A 53 6.89 9.85 -9.92
N VAL A 54 5.79 9.68 -9.17
CA VAL A 54 5.81 9.20 -7.78
C VAL A 54 4.93 7.96 -7.64
N ILE A 55 5.49 6.88 -7.06
CA ILE A 55 4.75 5.69 -6.61
C ILE A 55 4.65 5.76 -5.08
N VAL A 56 3.44 5.88 -4.56
CA VAL A 56 3.19 5.94 -3.11
C VAL A 56 2.91 4.54 -2.58
N ALA A 57 3.98 3.80 -2.25
CA ALA A 57 3.95 2.49 -1.60
C ALA A 57 4.27 2.56 -0.09
N ALA A 58 4.60 3.75 0.41
CA ALA A 58 4.84 3.98 1.84
C ALA A 58 3.52 3.94 2.61
N ALA A 59 3.46 3.12 3.65
CA ALA A 59 2.33 3.04 4.55
C ALA A 59 2.72 2.31 5.85
N THR A 60 1.99 2.58 6.93
CA THR A 60 1.99 1.74 8.13
C THR A 60 0.96 0.64 7.90
N VAL A 61 1.43 -0.61 7.73
CA VAL A 61 0.61 -1.77 7.40
C VAL A 61 0.79 -2.91 8.40
N GLY A 62 -0.20 -3.80 8.48
CA GLY A 62 -0.13 -4.99 9.32
C GLY A 62 -1.42 -5.80 9.30
N GLY A 63 -1.36 -7.01 9.86
CA GLY A 63 -2.50 -7.91 9.98
C GLY A 63 -3.60 -7.39 10.94
N ILE A 64 -4.66 -8.17 11.09
CA ILE A 64 -5.86 -7.82 11.89
C ILE A 64 -5.48 -7.43 13.34
N LEU A 65 -4.60 -8.21 13.98
CA LEU A 65 -4.20 -7.95 15.37
C LEU A 65 -3.50 -6.59 15.51
N ALA A 66 -2.56 -6.27 14.62
CA ALA A 66 -1.85 -5.01 14.63
C ALA A 66 -2.80 -3.82 14.39
N ASN A 67 -3.73 -3.93 13.45
CA ASN A 67 -4.75 -2.91 13.18
C ASN A 67 -5.67 -2.68 14.38
N SER A 68 -6.14 -3.74 15.02
CA SER A 68 -7.06 -3.64 16.15
C SER A 68 -6.41 -3.12 17.44
N THR A 69 -5.11 -3.34 17.63
CA THR A 69 -4.37 -2.92 18.83
C THR A 69 -3.73 -1.53 18.72
N ARG A 70 -3.53 -1.02 17.51
CA ARG A 70 -2.90 0.29 17.25
C ARG A 70 -3.69 1.18 16.27
N PRO A 71 -5.01 1.36 16.49
CA PRO A 71 -5.87 2.05 15.52
C PRO A 71 -5.45 3.50 15.24
N ALA A 72 -5.02 4.24 16.26
CA ALA A 72 -4.59 5.63 16.10
C ALA A 72 -3.34 5.75 15.22
N GLU A 73 -2.35 4.88 15.40
CA GLU A 73 -1.14 4.88 14.58
C GLU A 73 -1.46 4.54 13.12
N PHE A 74 -2.30 3.50 12.89
CA PHE A 74 -2.69 3.11 11.52
C PHE A 74 -3.48 4.20 10.80
N LEU A 75 -4.33 4.93 11.50
CA LEU A 75 -5.04 6.06 10.92
C LEU A 75 -4.12 7.26 10.70
N TYR A 76 -3.45 7.73 11.76
CA TYR A 76 -2.67 8.97 11.75
C TYR A 76 -1.47 8.89 10.81
N ASP A 77 -0.61 7.87 10.97
CA ASP A 77 0.61 7.75 10.16
C ASP A 77 0.28 7.68 8.67
N ASN A 78 -0.74 6.89 8.29
CA ASN A 78 -1.11 6.78 6.87
C ASN A 78 -1.69 8.09 6.33
N LEU A 79 -2.61 8.76 7.06
CA LEU A 79 -3.15 10.05 6.65
C LEU A 79 -2.05 11.09 6.43
N VAL A 80 -1.09 11.16 7.33
CA VAL A 80 0.00 12.15 7.25
C VAL A 80 0.94 11.81 6.09
N ILE A 81 1.38 10.55 5.97
CA ILE A 81 2.27 10.13 4.88
C ILE A 81 1.66 10.42 3.51
N GLU A 82 0.42 9.98 3.29
CA GLU A 82 -0.22 10.12 1.98
C GLU A 82 -0.56 11.58 1.64
N SER A 83 -1.05 12.37 2.61
CA SER A 83 -1.34 13.77 2.37
C SER A 83 -0.06 14.58 2.11
N ASN A 84 1.01 14.35 2.85
CA ASN A 84 2.29 15.01 2.62
C ASN A 84 2.86 14.69 1.23
N LEU A 85 2.84 13.42 0.82
CA LEU A 85 3.37 13.02 -0.49
C LEU A 85 2.54 13.55 -1.66
N ILE A 86 1.21 13.50 -1.56
CA ILE A 86 0.31 13.98 -2.61
C ILE A 86 0.45 15.50 -2.76
N GLU A 87 0.47 16.24 -1.65
CA GLU A 87 0.65 17.70 -1.66
C GLU A 87 2.04 18.09 -2.17
N ALA A 88 3.11 17.43 -1.69
CA ALA A 88 4.47 17.70 -2.15
C ALA A 88 4.64 17.43 -3.65
N ALA A 89 4.06 16.34 -4.15
CA ALA A 89 4.07 16.02 -5.57
C ALA A 89 3.37 17.10 -6.40
N HIS A 90 2.20 17.58 -5.95
CA HIS A 90 1.49 18.66 -6.62
C HIS A 90 2.32 19.96 -6.63
N LYS A 91 2.83 20.40 -5.48
CA LYS A 91 3.67 21.61 -5.37
C LYS A 91 4.93 21.55 -6.22
N ALA A 92 5.53 20.38 -6.34
CA ALA A 92 6.75 20.17 -7.15
C ALA A 92 6.46 20.01 -8.66
N GLY A 93 5.20 19.98 -9.08
CA GLY A 93 4.83 19.80 -10.49
C GLY A 93 5.09 18.40 -11.02
N VAL A 94 5.00 17.37 -10.17
CA VAL A 94 5.13 15.96 -10.57
C VAL A 94 4.10 15.64 -11.65
N ALA A 95 4.58 15.08 -12.77
CA ALA A 95 3.74 14.82 -13.94
C ALA A 95 2.70 13.73 -13.68
N LYS A 96 3.06 12.67 -12.95
CA LYS A 96 2.14 11.56 -12.59
C LYS A 96 2.41 11.02 -11.19
N LEU A 97 1.34 10.76 -10.46
CA LEU A 97 1.42 10.07 -9.16
C LEU A 97 0.50 8.85 -9.17
N LEU A 98 1.03 7.71 -8.72
CA LEU A 98 0.27 6.48 -8.49
C LEU A 98 0.20 6.19 -6.99
N PHE A 99 -1.00 6.29 -6.44
CA PHE A 99 -1.30 6.00 -5.04
C PHE A 99 -1.79 4.56 -4.87
N LEU A 100 -1.20 3.84 -3.92
CA LEU A 100 -1.66 2.50 -3.58
C LEU A 100 -2.73 2.55 -2.50
N GLY A 101 -3.95 2.24 -2.90
CA GLY A 101 -5.07 1.95 -2.02
C GLY A 101 -4.98 0.53 -1.46
N SER A 102 -6.13 -0.04 -1.13
CA SER A 102 -6.25 -1.41 -0.61
C SER A 102 -7.68 -1.91 -0.82
N SER A 103 -7.87 -3.20 -1.01
CA SER A 103 -9.21 -3.81 -1.11
C SER A 103 -10.05 -3.68 0.17
N CYS A 104 -9.44 -3.37 1.32
CA CYS A 104 -10.17 -3.14 2.58
C CYS A 104 -11.02 -1.85 2.61
N ILE A 105 -10.90 -0.99 1.61
CA ILE A 105 -11.70 0.24 1.48
C ILE A 105 -13.17 -0.01 1.13
N TYR A 106 -13.47 -1.20 0.63
CA TYR A 106 -14.85 -1.56 0.25
C TYR A 106 -15.67 -1.97 1.46
N PRO A 107 -16.99 -1.79 1.41
CA PRO A 107 -17.89 -2.21 2.48
C PRO A 107 -17.72 -3.70 2.82
N LYS A 108 -17.82 -4.03 4.11
CA LYS A 108 -17.74 -5.42 4.59
C LYS A 108 -18.68 -6.38 3.86
N LEU A 109 -19.88 -5.92 3.52
CA LEU A 109 -20.94 -6.69 2.88
C LEU A 109 -21.17 -6.26 1.42
N ALA A 110 -20.12 -5.73 0.75
CA ALA A 110 -20.21 -5.41 -0.67
C ALA A 110 -20.55 -6.66 -1.50
N GLU A 111 -21.34 -6.46 -2.55
CA GLU A 111 -21.66 -7.52 -3.50
C GLU A 111 -20.39 -8.08 -4.16
N GLN A 112 -20.41 -9.39 -4.43
CA GLN A 112 -19.30 -10.11 -5.06
C GLN A 112 -19.66 -10.53 -6.50
N PRO A 113 -18.77 -10.26 -7.48
CA PRO A 113 -17.46 -9.58 -7.39
C PRO A 113 -17.58 -8.10 -7.05
N MET A 114 -16.69 -7.61 -6.19
CA MET A 114 -16.70 -6.20 -5.79
C MET A 114 -16.39 -5.28 -6.96
N ARG A 115 -17.17 -4.21 -7.09
CA ARG A 115 -16.99 -3.16 -8.09
C ARG A 115 -16.39 -1.91 -7.44
N GLU A 116 -15.67 -1.10 -8.23
CA GLU A 116 -15.03 0.13 -7.73
C GLU A 116 -16.07 1.16 -7.23
N ASP A 117 -17.28 1.17 -7.82
CA ASP A 117 -18.38 2.05 -7.43
C ASP A 117 -19.02 1.68 -6.08
N ALA A 118 -18.67 0.53 -5.50
CA ALA A 118 -19.08 0.15 -4.15
C ALA A 118 -18.37 0.95 -3.04
N LEU A 119 -17.36 1.76 -3.38
CA LEU A 119 -16.65 2.60 -2.41
C LEU A 119 -17.63 3.56 -1.70
N LEU A 120 -17.59 3.55 -0.35
CA LEU A 120 -18.44 4.40 0.50
C LEU A 120 -19.95 4.10 0.45
N THR A 121 -20.37 2.93 -0.01
CA THR A 121 -21.79 2.53 -0.06
C THR A 121 -22.28 1.80 1.19
N GLY A 122 -21.40 1.51 2.14
CA GLY A 122 -21.75 0.80 3.37
C GLY A 122 -20.63 0.81 4.40
N PRO A 123 -20.86 0.21 5.60
CA PRO A 123 -19.87 0.16 6.68
C PRO A 123 -18.67 -0.71 6.32
N LEU A 124 -17.50 -0.27 6.78
CA LEU A 124 -16.24 -0.97 6.61
C LEU A 124 -16.12 -2.19 7.55
N GLU A 125 -15.11 -3.04 7.34
CA GLU A 125 -14.75 -4.10 8.28
C GLU A 125 -14.15 -3.47 9.56
N PRO A 126 -14.76 -3.63 10.75
CA PRO A 126 -14.33 -2.93 11.95
C PRO A 126 -12.88 -3.21 12.38
N THR A 127 -12.33 -4.38 12.03
CA THR A 127 -10.99 -4.78 12.45
C THR A 127 -9.86 -4.04 11.73
N ASN A 128 -10.15 -3.37 10.62
CA ASN A 128 -9.19 -2.60 9.83
C ASN A 128 -9.76 -1.25 9.33
N GLU A 129 -10.86 -0.80 9.92
CA GLU A 129 -11.57 0.42 9.54
C GLU A 129 -10.65 1.65 9.51
N TRP A 130 -9.79 1.79 10.50
CA TRP A 130 -8.90 2.94 10.63
C TRP A 130 -7.90 3.06 9.47
N TYR A 131 -7.30 1.95 9.08
CA TYR A 131 -6.45 1.88 7.91
C TYR A 131 -7.24 2.13 6.61
N ALA A 132 -8.42 1.53 6.51
CA ALA A 132 -9.29 1.71 5.34
C ALA A 132 -9.71 3.17 5.16
N ILE A 133 -10.07 3.89 6.24
CA ILE A 133 -10.41 5.31 6.20
C ILE A 133 -9.25 6.14 5.67
N ALA A 134 -8.01 5.89 6.14
CA ALA A 134 -6.85 6.59 5.62
C ALA A 134 -6.72 6.34 4.11
N LYS A 135 -6.77 5.09 3.67
CA LYS A 135 -6.66 4.75 2.23
C LYS A 135 -7.77 5.38 1.38
N ILE A 136 -8.99 5.45 1.90
CA ILE A 136 -10.09 6.19 1.24
C ILE A 136 -9.75 7.68 1.12
N ALA A 137 -9.20 8.29 2.17
CA ALA A 137 -8.83 9.70 2.15
C ALA A 137 -7.77 9.98 1.08
N GLY A 138 -6.72 9.17 0.96
CA GLY A 138 -5.69 9.31 -0.08
C GLY A 138 -6.26 9.17 -1.49
N ILE A 139 -7.15 8.19 -1.74
CA ILE A 139 -7.84 8.04 -3.03
C ILE A 139 -8.67 9.28 -3.35
N LYS A 140 -9.45 9.77 -2.37
CA LYS A 140 -10.27 10.98 -2.55
C LYS A 140 -9.42 12.23 -2.75
N LEU A 141 -8.27 12.31 -2.10
CA LEU A 141 -7.33 13.41 -2.28
C LEU A 141 -6.77 13.40 -3.71
N CYS A 142 -6.32 12.26 -4.24
CA CYS A 142 -5.90 12.14 -5.64
C CYS A 142 -7.02 12.56 -6.61
N GLN A 143 -8.26 12.12 -6.39
CA GLN A 143 -9.43 12.52 -7.19
C GLN A 143 -9.69 14.03 -7.12
N ALA A 144 -9.53 14.64 -5.94
CA ALA A 144 -9.70 16.07 -5.74
C ALA A 144 -8.66 16.88 -6.52
N TYR A 145 -7.38 16.48 -6.47
CA TYR A 145 -6.31 17.13 -7.24
C TYR A 145 -6.52 16.98 -8.75
N ARG A 146 -6.95 15.81 -9.24
CA ARG A 146 -7.34 15.64 -10.65
C ARG A 146 -8.44 16.61 -11.05
N ARG A 147 -9.48 16.71 -10.23
CA ARG A 147 -10.64 17.56 -10.54
C ARG A 147 -10.33 19.05 -10.49
N GLN A 148 -9.58 19.48 -9.49
CA GLN A 148 -9.33 20.89 -9.22
C GLN A 148 -8.17 21.45 -10.04
N HIS A 149 -7.10 20.68 -10.21
CA HIS A 149 -5.83 21.14 -10.76
C HIS A 149 -5.44 20.43 -12.07
N GLY A 150 -6.19 19.41 -12.51
CA GLY A 150 -5.82 18.60 -13.67
C GLY A 150 -4.61 17.69 -13.46
N SER A 151 -4.18 17.50 -12.20
CA SER A 151 -3.03 16.65 -11.86
C SER A 151 -3.29 15.20 -12.29
N ASP A 152 -2.32 14.53 -12.92
CA ASP A 152 -2.44 13.12 -13.31
C ASP A 152 -2.10 12.19 -12.14
N PHE A 153 -2.96 12.24 -11.12
CA PHE A 153 -2.84 11.44 -9.90
C PHE A 153 -3.86 10.32 -9.95
N ILE A 154 -3.37 9.09 -10.04
CA ILE A 154 -4.19 7.87 -10.15
C ILE A 154 -4.08 7.00 -8.90
N SER A 155 -5.05 6.13 -8.69
CA SER A 155 -5.05 5.19 -7.55
C SER A 155 -5.29 3.77 -8.04
N ALA A 156 -4.54 2.81 -7.49
CA ALA A 156 -4.72 1.39 -7.75
C ALA A 156 -5.08 0.65 -6.45
N MET A 157 -6.05 -0.25 -6.48
CA MET A 157 -6.51 -1.04 -5.35
C MET A 157 -6.10 -2.51 -5.52
N PRO A 158 -4.91 -2.90 -5.03
CA PRO A 158 -4.46 -4.29 -5.13
C PRO A 158 -5.30 -5.22 -4.25
N ALA A 159 -5.40 -6.49 -4.65
CA ALA A 159 -5.89 -7.58 -3.82
C ALA A 159 -4.91 -7.88 -2.67
N ASN A 160 -5.08 -9.01 -1.94
CA ASN A 160 -4.13 -9.39 -0.91
C ASN A 160 -2.80 -9.79 -1.55
N LEU A 161 -1.73 -9.15 -1.10
CA LEU A 161 -0.42 -9.34 -1.70
C LEU A 161 0.40 -10.37 -0.92
N TYR A 162 1.30 -11.04 -1.62
CA TYR A 162 2.31 -11.94 -1.07
C TYR A 162 3.54 -11.95 -1.97
N GLY A 163 4.69 -12.32 -1.43
CA GLY A 163 5.91 -12.48 -2.21
C GLY A 163 7.19 -12.14 -1.46
N PRO A 164 8.30 -11.96 -2.18
CA PRO A 164 9.60 -11.62 -1.58
C PRO A 164 9.54 -10.33 -0.77
N GLY A 165 10.11 -10.37 0.45
CA GLY A 165 10.11 -9.22 1.36
C GLY A 165 8.85 -9.08 2.21
N ASP A 166 7.97 -10.08 2.22
CA ASP A 166 6.78 -10.10 3.08
C ASP A 166 7.17 -10.23 4.57
N ASN A 167 6.24 -9.84 5.44
CA ASN A 167 6.42 -9.88 6.89
C ASN A 167 5.96 -11.24 7.45
N PHE A 168 6.87 -12.01 8.05
CA PHE A 168 6.61 -13.32 8.65
C PHE A 168 6.41 -13.28 10.17
N ASP A 169 6.34 -12.11 10.80
CA ASP A 169 6.06 -12.00 12.23
C ASP A 169 4.62 -12.44 12.54
N LEU A 170 4.43 -13.39 13.46
CA LEU A 170 3.13 -14.00 13.74
C LEU A 170 2.08 -13.06 14.35
N GLN A 171 2.52 -11.92 14.90
CA GLN A 171 1.60 -10.93 15.49
C GLN A 171 1.16 -9.85 14.50
N SER A 172 1.97 -9.59 13.48
CA SER A 172 1.74 -8.49 12.55
C SER A 172 1.63 -8.90 11.09
N SER A 173 1.90 -10.16 10.74
CA SER A 173 1.86 -10.64 9.36
C SER A 173 0.43 -10.84 8.82
N HIS A 174 0.33 -10.83 7.50
CA HIS A 174 -0.86 -11.25 6.77
C HIS A 174 -0.99 -12.79 6.72
N VAL A 175 -2.12 -13.28 6.20
CA VAL A 175 -2.50 -14.68 6.29
C VAL A 175 -1.51 -15.64 5.61
N VAL A 176 -1.02 -15.32 4.40
CA VAL A 176 -0.10 -16.21 3.65
C VAL A 176 1.23 -16.42 4.38
N PRO A 177 1.99 -15.36 4.74
CA PRO A 177 3.23 -15.52 5.49
C PRO A 177 3.01 -16.14 6.87
N ALA A 178 1.90 -15.82 7.56
CA ALA A 178 1.57 -16.45 8.84
C ALA A 178 1.37 -17.97 8.71
N LEU A 179 0.65 -18.43 7.69
CA LEU A 179 0.43 -19.85 7.43
C LEU A 179 1.73 -20.57 7.06
N ILE A 180 2.54 -19.98 6.18
CA ILE A 180 3.85 -20.54 5.82
C ILE A 180 4.70 -20.74 7.09
N ARG A 181 4.81 -19.72 7.93
CA ARG A 181 5.61 -19.80 9.15
C ARG A 181 5.07 -20.84 10.16
N LYS A 182 3.75 -20.90 10.35
CA LYS A 182 3.13 -21.87 11.26
C LYS A 182 3.33 -23.32 10.80
N ILE A 183 3.15 -23.57 9.49
CA ILE A 183 3.33 -24.89 8.91
C ILE A 183 4.80 -25.33 8.98
N ASP A 184 5.73 -24.41 8.65
CA ASP A 184 7.15 -24.70 8.73
C ASP A 184 7.59 -25.00 10.17
N ALA A 185 7.16 -24.20 11.14
CA ALA A 185 7.43 -24.41 12.55
C ALA A 185 6.88 -25.76 13.06
N ALA A 186 5.65 -26.12 12.69
CA ALA A 186 5.06 -27.41 13.03
C ALA A 186 5.86 -28.58 12.44
N LYS A 187 6.28 -28.46 11.18
CA LYS A 187 7.12 -29.46 10.50
C LYS A 187 8.47 -29.63 11.21
N GLN A 188 9.14 -28.53 11.55
CA GLN A 188 10.43 -28.55 12.26
C GLN A 188 10.31 -29.18 13.65
N ALA A 189 9.18 -28.95 14.33
CA ALA A 189 8.88 -29.54 15.65
C ALA A 189 8.36 -30.99 15.59
N GLY A 190 8.25 -31.61 14.41
CA GLY A 190 7.71 -32.95 14.22
C GLY A 190 6.21 -33.08 14.56
N GLN A 191 5.47 -31.98 14.56
CA GLN A 191 4.03 -31.98 14.85
C GLN A 191 3.24 -32.48 13.64
N ALA A 192 2.20 -33.29 13.88
CA ALA A 192 1.34 -33.82 12.83
C ALA A 192 0.37 -32.76 12.26
N THR A 193 0.13 -31.67 12.98
CA THR A 193 -0.85 -30.63 12.64
C THR A 193 -0.28 -29.25 12.93
N ALA A 194 -0.74 -28.25 12.15
CA ALA A 194 -0.52 -26.83 12.43
C ALA A 194 -1.85 -26.16 12.76
N GLU A 195 -1.89 -25.29 13.76
CA GLU A 195 -3.08 -24.53 14.15
C GLU A 195 -3.37 -23.41 13.15
N ILE A 196 -4.57 -23.41 12.59
CA ILE A 196 -5.08 -22.35 11.72
C ILE A 196 -6.23 -21.65 12.42
N TRP A 197 -6.17 -20.30 12.47
CA TRP A 197 -7.22 -19.51 13.10
C TRP A 197 -8.44 -19.36 12.20
N GLY A 198 -9.62 -19.43 12.82
CA GLY A 198 -10.89 -19.26 12.15
C GLY A 198 -11.46 -20.57 11.59
N SER A 199 -12.53 -20.44 10.79
CA SER A 199 -13.31 -21.59 10.28
C SER A 199 -12.72 -22.22 9.01
N GLY A 200 -11.73 -21.62 8.39
CA GLY A 200 -11.21 -22.04 7.06
C GLY A 200 -12.15 -21.74 5.88
N LYS A 201 -13.33 -21.18 6.11
CA LYS A 201 -14.33 -20.90 5.06
C LYS A 201 -14.07 -19.62 4.24
N PRO A 202 -13.47 -18.51 4.78
CA PRO A 202 -13.26 -17.31 4.02
C PRO A 202 -12.39 -17.55 2.79
N LYS A 203 -12.83 -17.00 1.66
CA LYS A 203 -12.06 -16.97 0.41
C LYS A 203 -11.45 -15.58 0.22
N ARG A 204 -10.27 -15.53 -0.37
CA ARG A 204 -9.56 -14.27 -0.69
C ARG A 204 -8.88 -14.40 -2.03
N GLU A 205 -8.81 -13.29 -2.74
CA GLU A 205 -7.94 -13.16 -3.90
C GLU A 205 -6.52 -12.82 -3.45
N PHE A 206 -5.53 -13.43 -4.08
CA PHE A 206 -4.12 -13.17 -3.84
C PHE A 206 -3.42 -12.80 -5.13
N LEU A 207 -2.53 -11.82 -5.06
CA LEU A 207 -1.72 -11.37 -6.17
C LEU A 207 -0.24 -11.38 -5.77
N HIS A 208 0.61 -11.98 -6.61
CA HIS A 208 2.05 -11.94 -6.36
C HIS A 208 2.57 -10.50 -6.52
N VAL A 209 3.46 -10.09 -5.64
CA VAL A 209 3.91 -8.70 -5.58
C VAL A 209 4.66 -8.24 -6.83
N ASP A 210 5.35 -9.15 -7.53
CA ASP A 210 6.04 -8.81 -8.78
C ASP A 210 5.03 -8.64 -9.94
N ASP A 211 3.92 -9.40 -9.96
CA ASP A 211 2.83 -9.19 -10.93
C ASP A 211 2.12 -7.85 -10.68
N LEU A 212 1.94 -7.48 -9.39
CA LEU A 212 1.46 -6.14 -9.07
C LEU A 212 2.43 -5.07 -9.60
N ALA A 213 3.73 -5.21 -9.34
CA ALA A 213 4.71 -4.22 -9.78
C ALA A 213 4.71 -4.04 -11.30
N ASP A 214 4.55 -5.13 -12.07
CA ASP A 214 4.41 -5.07 -13.52
C ASP A 214 3.13 -4.32 -13.94
N ALA A 215 2.00 -4.62 -13.30
CA ALA A 215 0.73 -3.92 -13.54
C ALA A 215 0.82 -2.42 -13.20
N LEU A 216 1.51 -2.04 -12.11
CA LEU A 216 1.71 -0.63 -11.74
C LEU A 216 2.55 0.11 -12.76
N VAL A 217 3.63 -0.49 -13.27
CA VAL A 217 4.45 0.10 -14.35
C VAL A 217 3.63 0.23 -15.64
N TYR A 218 2.78 -0.75 -15.96
CA TYR A 218 1.86 -0.65 -17.08
C TYR A 218 0.89 0.55 -16.92
N LEU A 219 0.28 0.70 -15.75
CA LEU A 219 -0.62 1.84 -15.46
C LEU A 219 0.11 3.19 -15.57
N LEU A 220 1.35 3.29 -15.11
CA LEU A 220 2.13 4.52 -15.24
C LEU A 220 2.38 4.91 -16.69
N LYS A 221 2.48 3.95 -17.60
CA LYS A 221 2.76 4.18 -19.02
C LYS A 221 1.52 4.44 -19.87
N PHE A 222 0.41 3.78 -19.55
CA PHE A 222 -0.70 3.65 -20.50
C PHE A 222 -2.07 4.12 -19.98
N TYR A 223 -2.18 4.49 -18.70
CA TYR A 223 -3.46 4.91 -18.13
C TYR A 223 -3.53 6.42 -17.85
#